data_7299380752591c35f67a162c9296327a
#
_entry.id   7299380752591c35f67a162c9296327a
#
_cell.length_a   1.000
_cell.length_b   1.000
_cell.length_c   1.000
_cell.angle_alpha   90.00
_cell.angle_beta   90.00
_cell.angle_gamma   90.00
#
_symmetry.space_group_name_H-M   'P 1'
#
loop_
_entity.id
_entity.type
_entity.pdbx_description
1 polymer ?
#
loop_
_entity_poly.entity_id
_entity_poly.type
_entity_poly.pdbx_seq_one_letter_code
_entity_poly.pdbx_strand_id
1 'polypeptide(L)'
;MKPLKNLLFFCVAALFFSCQHTPQRPVEMSDRQILGLTDKVQQVTLISQHIDEEKRDTTFLTFDSKGRMTEKIEHLQRTKDSILKTKYVYDDAQHTRLAQTYKSDGTLLNEELATYNAYNFVEKYTLTNGETKEVITVVFNYSADGLKAEAKATDGKGELFLTSNIEYNPRGQAVKEEVYITKDKKHSYTTYYVYDEKGALIDKKDYNVKEKNIRNYTFTHTYDNAGNKKEERIYIDGSLSIINKTEIRK
;
A
#
# COMPACT_ATOMS: atom_id res chain seq x y z
N MET A 1 -15.77 -0.16 18.36
CA MET A 1 -14.32 -0.44 18.40
C MET A 1 -13.83 -1.54 17.44
N LYS A 2 -14.71 -2.21 16.64
CA LYS A 2 -14.29 -3.22 15.63
C LYS A 2 -13.82 -2.67 14.27
N PRO A 3 -14.30 -1.53 13.74
CA PRO A 3 -13.91 -1.09 12.39
C PRO A 3 -12.49 -0.54 12.26
N LEU A 4 -11.95 0.09 13.32
CA LEU A 4 -10.62 0.73 13.24
C LEU A 4 -9.46 -0.28 13.08
N LYS A 5 -9.60 -1.48 13.65
CA LYS A 5 -8.58 -2.54 13.52
C LYS A 5 -8.45 -3.10 12.11
N ASN A 6 -9.55 -3.13 11.35
CA ASN A 6 -9.53 -3.60 9.96
C ASN A 6 -8.99 -2.51 9.00
N LEU A 7 -9.18 -1.24 9.34
CA LEU A 7 -8.65 -0.12 8.56
C LEU A 7 -7.11 -0.04 8.64
N LEU A 8 -6.54 -0.34 9.82
CA LEU A 8 -5.09 -0.35 10.03
C LEU A 8 -4.39 -1.39 9.14
N PHE A 9 -5.02 -2.54 8.92
CA PHE A 9 -4.48 -3.62 8.09
C PHE A 9 -4.30 -3.20 6.62
N PHE A 10 -5.23 -2.39 6.12
CA PHE A 10 -5.15 -1.87 4.74
C PHE A 10 -4.15 -0.72 4.60
N CYS A 11 -4.05 0.14 5.62
CA CYS A 11 -3.17 1.31 5.57
C CYS A 11 -1.68 0.94 5.68
N VAL A 12 -1.33 -0.03 6.52
CA VAL A 12 0.07 -0.45 6.67
C VAL A 12 0.55 -1.14 5.37
N ALA A 13 -0.28 -2.00 4.76
CA ALA A 13 0.05 -2.64 3.50
C ALA A 13 0.21 -1.65 2.32
N ALA A 14 -0.56 -0.55 2.31
CA ALA A 14 -0.47 0.47 1.25
C ALA A 14 0.80 1.34 1.35
N LEU A 15 1.41 1.45 2.54
CA LEU A 15 2.63 2.23 2.76
C LEU A 15 3.90 1.56 2.23
N PHE A 16 3.89 0.22 2.05
CA PHE A 16 5.07 -0.53 1.64
C PHE A 16 5.46 -0.34 0.16
N PHE A 17 4.62 0.31 -0.63
CA PHE A 17 4.91 0.53 -2.04
C PHE A 17 5.81 1.74 -2.33
N SER A 18 6.23 2.53 -1.33
CA SER A 18 6.98 3.76 -1.58
C SER A 18 8.47 3.72 -1.19
N CYS A 19 8.99 2.60 -0.68
CA CYS A 19 10.38 2.55 -0.21
C CYS A 19 11.26 1.71 -1.12
N GLN A 20 12.10 2.37 -1.90
CA GLN A 20 13.22 1.74 -2.62
C GLN A 20 14.54 2.31 -2.15
N HIS A 21 15.48 1.43 -1.81
CA HIS A 21 16.85 1.84 -1.50
C HIS A 21 17.91 0.83 -1.87
N THR A 22 18.96 1.33 -2.49
CA THR A 22 20.30 0.80 -2.37
C THR A 22 21.10 1.74 -1.45
N PRO A 23 22.12 1.26 -0.71
CA PRO A 23 22.93 2.10 0.21
C PRO A 23 23.59 3.32 -0.43
N GLN A 24 23.58 3.44 -1.75
CA GLN A 24 24.23 4.52 -2.48
C GLN A 24 23.32 5.62 -3.02
N ARG A 25 22.02 5.38 -3.21
CA ARG A 25 20.97 6.39 -3.50
C ARG A 25 19.61 5.71 -3.57
N PRO A 26 18.52 6.31 -3.00
CA PRO A 26 17.16 5.85 -3.29
C PRO A 26 16.87 5.98 -4.78
N VAL A 27 16.52 4.88 -5.43
CA VAL A 27 15.84 5.00 -6.71
C VAL A 27 14.39 5.33 -6.35
N GLU A 28 14.04 6.60 -6.51
CA GLU A 28 12.65 7.06 -6.33
C GLU A 28 11.79 6.40 -7.41
N MET A 29 11.10 5.30 -7.08
CA MET A 29 10.04 4.79 -7.95
C MET A 29 8.81 5.65 -7.78
N SER A 30 8.34 6.20 -8.89
CA SER A 30 7.06 6.89 -8.91
C SER A 30 5.92 5.90 -8.68
N ASP A 31 4.75 6.38 -8.21
CA ASP A 31 3.56 5.54 -8.05
C ASP A 31 3.22 4.78 -9.33
N ARG A 32 3.46 5.40 -10.48
CA ARG A 32 3.28 4.84 -11.81
C ARG A 32 4.19 3.62 -12.04
N GLN A 33 5.48 3.72 -11.69
CA GLN A 33 6.45 2.62 -11.81
C GLN A 33 6.12 1.46 -10.86
N ILE A 34 5.67 1.76 -9.64
CA ILE A 34 5.21 0.76 -8.67
C ILE A 34 4.05 -0.06 -9.26
N LEU A 35 3.17 0.56 -10.01
CA LEU A 35 2.07 -0.11 -10.70
C LEU A 35 2.51 -0.88 -11.95
N GLY A 36 3.79 -0.89 -12.30
CA GLY A 36 4.32 -1.54 -13.50
C GLY A 36 3.95 -0.81 -14.78
N LEU A 37 3.83 0.51 -14.75
CA LEU A 37 3.47 1.38 -15.87
C LEU A 37 4.69 2.17 -16.35
N THR A 38 4.76 2.45 -17.64
CA THR A 38 5.81 3.27 -18.24
C THR A 38 5.59 4.77 -17.98
N ASP A 39 6.63 5.59 -18.15
CA ASP A 39 6.61 7.02 -17.85
C ASP A 39 5.65 7.86 -18.70
N LYS A 40 5.14 7.30 -19.79
CA LYS A 40 4.18 7.98 -20.68
C LYS A 40 2.73 7.91 -20.22
N VAL A 41 2.43 7.04 -19.26
CA VAL A 41 1.05 6.82 -18.79
C VAL A 41 0.65 7.91 -17.81
N GLN A 42 -0.40 8.67 -18.12
CA GLN A 42 -0.95 9.71 -17.24
C GLN A 42 -2.24 9.29 -16.55
N GLN A 43 -3.02 8.42 -17.15
CA GLN A 43 -4.27 7.93 -16.60
C GLN A 43 -4.45 6.45 -16.86
N VAL A 44 -4.95 5.73 -15.85
CA VAL A 44 -5.32 4.32 -16.00
C VAL A 44 -6.65 4.01 -15.34
N THR A 45 -7.31 2.98 -15.83
CA THR A 45 -8.41 2.31 -15.15
C THR A 45 -7.92 0.92 -14.73
N LEU A 46 -8.03 0.63 -13.44
CA LEU A 46 -7.81 -0.70 -12.89
C LEU A 46 -9.17 -1.36 -12.65
N ILE A 47 -9.35 -2.57 -13.13
CA ILE A 47 -10.57 -3.34 -12.96
C ILE A 47 -10.20 -4.60 -12.19
N SER A 48 -10.73 -4.74 -10.97
CA SER A 48 -10.53 -5.89 -10.09
C SER A 48 -11.78 -6.75 -10.09
N GLN A 49 -11.67 -7.96 -10.61
CA GLN A 49 -12.74 -8.95 -10.64
C GLN A 49 -12.47 -10.02 -9.58
N HIS A 50 -13.37 -10.15 -8.62
CA HIS A 50 -13.37 -11.23 -7.62
C HIS A 50 -14.15 -12.42 -8.15
N ILE A 51 -13.49 -13.56 -8.28
CA ILE A 51 -14.05 -14.74 -8.97
C ILE A 51 -15.25 -15.31 -8.22
N ASP A 52 -15.15 -15.40 -6.89
CA ASP A 52 -16.18 -16.04 -6.06
C ASP A 52 -17.43 -15.17 -5.84
N GLU A 53 -17.36 -13.86 -6.09
CA GLU A 53 -18.43 -12.93 -5.76
C GLU A 53 -19.13 -12.33 -6.99
N GLU A 54 -18.65 -12.62 -8.20
CA GLU A 54 -19.11 -12.01 -9.48
C GLU A 54 -19.10 -10.47 -9.47
N LYS A 55 -18.37 -9.87 -8.51
CA LYS A 55 -18.27 -8.42 -8.32
C LYS A 55 -17.04 -7.86 -8.97
N ARG A 56 -17.18 -6.62 -9.41
CA ARG A 56 -16.14 -5.93 -10.15
C ARG A 56 -15.93 -4.54 -9.56
N ASP A 57 -14.78 -4.31 -8.92
CA ASP A 57 -14.37 -2.98 -8.49
C ASP A 57 -13.60 -2.28 -9.62
N THR A 58 -13.79 -0.98 -9.75
CA THR A 58 -13.10 -0.17 -10.77
C THR A 58 -12.41 1.02 -10.11
N THR A 59 -11.13 1.21 -10.39
CA THR A 59 -10.32 2.30 -9.86
C THR A 59 -9.74 3.13 -11.01
N PHE A 60 -9.96 4.43 -10.98
CA PHE A 60 -9.38 5.41 -11.90
C PHE A 60 -8.24 6.12 -11.20
N LEU A 61 -7.06 6.14 -11.84
CA LEU A 61 -5.86 6.78 -11.33
C LEU A 61 -5.38 7.85 -12.30
N THR A 62 -4.94 8.99 -11.74
CA THR A 62 -4.32 10.08 -12.48
C THR A 62 -2.96 10.39 -11.88
N PHE A 63 -1.95 10.66 -12.73
CA PHE A 63 -0.58 10.91 -12.34
C PHE A 63 -0.11 12.28 -12.83
N ASP A 64 0.80 12.90 -12.06
CA ASP A 64 1.54 14.08 -12.50
C ASP A 64 2.69 13.72 -13.47
N SER A 65 3.41 14.74 -13.94
CA SER A 65 4.57 14.56 -14.83
C SER A 65 5.71 13.78 -14.19
N LYS A 66 5.84 13.78 -12.86
CA LYS A 66 6.80 12.98 -12.10
C LYS A 66 6.34 11.54 -11.89
N GLY A 67 5.11 11.19 -12.31
CA GLY A 67 4.51 9.87 -12.14
C GLY A 67 3.95 9.62 -10.74
N ARG A 68 3.75 10.66 -9.94
CA ARG A 68 3.11 10.59 -8.64
C ARG A 68 1.59 10.67 -8.80
N MET A 69 0.86 9.90 -8.04
CA MET A 69 -0.61 9.86 -8.09
C MET A 69 -1.18 11.18 -7.58
N THR A 70 -2.04 11.84 -8.37
CA THR A 70 -2.71 13.08 -7.99
C THR A 70 -4.17 12.86 -7.61
N GLU A 71 -4.79 11.84 -8.19
CA GLU A 71 -6.18 11.47 -7.89
C GLU A 71 -6.38 9.97 -8.03
N LYS A 72 -7.23 9.42 -7.14
CA LYS A 72 -7.75 8.06 -7.20
C LYS A 72 -9.27 8.12 -7.00
N ILE A 73 -10.05 7.48 -7.88
CA ILE A 73 -11.50 7.32 -7.75
C ILE A 73 -11.79 5.82 -7.77
N GLU A 74 -12.41 5.32 -6.72
CA GLU A 74 -12.74 3.90 -6.54
C GLU A 74 -14.25 3.73 -6.59
N HIS A 75 -14.71 2.84 -7.47
CA HIS A 75 -16.08 2.35 -7.52
C HIS A 75 -16.10 0.94 -6.95
N LEU A 76 -16.56 0.80 -5.71
CA LEU A 76 -16.52 -0.43 -4.95
C LEU A 76 -17.92 -1.05 -4.90
N GLN A 77 -18.11 -2.22 -5.53
CA GLN A 77 -19.42 -2.90 -5.54
C GLN A 77 -19.73 -3.64 -4.25
N ARG A 78 -18.76 -3.74 -3.33
CA ARG A 78 -18.88 -4.52 -2.10
C ARG A 78 -19.10 -3.70 -0.84
N THR A 79 -19.09 -2.38 -0.94
CA THR A 79 -19.23 -1.49 0.21
C THR A 79 -20.48 -0.62 0.11
N LYS A 80 -20.97 -0.17 1.28
CA LYS A 80 -22.09 0.76 1.35
C LYS A 80 -21.76 2.12 0.72
N ASP A 81 -20.51 2.57 0.91
CA ASP A 81 -19.97 3.77 0.26
C ASP A 81 -19.32 3.33 -1.06
N SER A 82 -20.12 3.24 -2.11
CA SER A 82 -19.73 2.66 -3.40
C SER A 82 -18.71 3.49 -4.19
N ILE A 83 -18.57 4.77 -3.89
CA ILE A 83 -17.62 5.65 -4.58
C ILE A 83 -16.77 6.39 -3.55
N LEU A 84 -15.46 6.24 -3.66
CA LEU A 84 -14.48 6.97 -2.87
C LEU A 84 -13.58 7.78 -3.81
N LYS A 85 -13.29 9.02 -3.43
CA LYS A 85 -12.39 9.91 -4.16
C LYS A 85 -11.25 10.34 -3.25
N THR A 86 -10.00 9.98 -3.62
CA THR A 86 -8.80 10.43 -2.91
C THR A 86 -8.05 11.45 -3.75
N LYS A 87 -7.67 12.58 -3.15
CA LYS A 87 -6.80 13.60 -3.73
C LYS A 87 -5.46 13.57 -3.03
N TYR A 88 -4.38 13.72 -3.80
CA TYR A 88 -3.01 13.74 -3.29
C TYR A 88 -2.38 15.10 -3.57
N VAL A 89 -1.75 15.68 -2.55
CA VAL A 89 -0.99 16.92 -2.63
C VAL A 89 0.43 16.66 -2.11
N TYR A 90 1.43 17.06 -2.87
CA TYR A 90 2.84 16.89 -2.52
C TYR A 90 3.47 18.25 -2.25
N ASP A 91 4.20 18.37 -1.15
CA ASP A 91 5.07 19.49 -0.86
C ASP A 91 6.52 18.99 -0.91
N ASP A 92 7.19 19.25 -2.03
CA ASP A 92 8.57 18.83 -2.25
C ASP A 92 9.56 19.58 -1.33
N ALA A 93 9.23 20.79 -0.89
CA ALA A 93 10.09 21.59 0.00
C ALA A 93 10.05 21.08 1.45
N GLN A 94 8.89 20.59 1.88
CA GLN A 94 8.71 20.00 3.21
C GLN A 94 8.80 18.48 3.24
N HIS A 95 9.05 17.85 2.09
CA HIS A 95 9.07 16.39 1.95
C HIS A 95 7.80 15.74 2.52
N THR A 96 6.62 16.25 2.14
CA THR A 96 5.35 15.70 2.62
C THR A 96 4.40 15.32 1.49
N ARG A 97 3.51 14.36 1.78
CA ARG A 97 2.36 14.01 0.96
C ARG A 97 1.11 14.00 1.83
N LEU A 98 0.13 14.81 1.46
CA LEU A 98 -1.22 14.79 2.00
C LEU A 98 -2.14 14.01 1.08
N ALA A 99 -2.90 13.04 1.60
CA ALA A 99 -3.97 12.38 0.88
C ALA A 99 -5.29 12.54 1.64
N GLN A 100 -6.34 12.96 0.94
CA GLN A 100 -7.67 13.18 1.51
C GLN A 100 -8.68 12.33 0.75
N THR A 101 -9.35 11.43 1.46
CA THR A 101 -10.38 10.54 0.88
C THR A 101 -11.76 11.03 1.27
N TYR A 102 -12.62 11.17 0.27
CA TYR A 102 -13.99 11.65 0.38
C TYR A 102 -14.98 10.57 -0.06
N LYS A 103 -16.15 10.52 0.57
CA LYS A 103 -17.32 9.79 0.10
C LYS A 103 -17.96 10.49 -1.09
N SER A 104 -18.91 9.84 -1.75
CA SER A 104 -19.65 10.40 -2.90
C SER A 104 -20.42 11.69 -2.57
N ASP A 105 -20.84 11.86 -1.32
CA ASP A 105 -21.53 13.06 -0.83
C ASP A 105 -20.60 14.23 -0.47
N GLY A 106 -19.30 14.05 -0.65
CA GLY A 106 -18.27 15.03 -0.31
C GLY A 106 -17.81 15.00 1.15
N THR A 107 -18.32 14.09 1.97
CA THR A 107 -17.88 13.93 3.36
C THR A 107 -16.45 13.40 3.41
N LEU A 108 -15.57 14.04 4.17
CA LEU A 108 -14.20 13.58 4.41
C LEU A 108 -14.23 12.29 5.23
N LEU A 109 -13.76 11.19 4.65
CA LEU A 109 -13.68 9.90 5.29
C LEU A 109 -12.38 9.78 6.11
N ASN A 110 -11.24 10.13 5.51
CA ASN A 110 -9.95 10.14 6.19
C ASN A 110 -8.98 11.15 5.55
N GLU A 111 -7.96 11.48 6.32
CA GLU A 111 -6.82 12.27 5.91
C GLU A 111 -5.54 11.56 6.31
N GLU A 112 -4.60 11.47 5.38
CA GLU A 112 -3.31 10.82 5.54
C GLU A 112 -2.19 11.82 5.27
N LEU A 113 -1.30 12.01 6.25
CA LEU A 113 -0.11 12.83 6.08
C LEU A 113 1.13 11.94 6.23
N ALA A 114 1.89 11.83 5.15
CA ALA A 114 3.20 11.17 5.16
C ALA A 114 4.30 12.23 5.14
N THR A 115 5.31 12.07 6.00
CA THR A 115 6.55 12.85 6.01
C THR A 115 7.69 11.94 5.59
N TYR A 116 8.57 12.41 4.73
CA TYR A 116 9.68 11.64 4.18
C TYR A 116 11.01 12.22 4.70
N ASN A 117 11.97 11.36 4.98
CA ASN A 117 13.32 11.79 5.31
C ASN A 117 14.10 12.22 4.04
N ALA A 118 15.35 12.68 4.21
CA ALA A 118 16.20 13.13 3.10
C ALA A 118 16.51 12.04 2.05
N TYR A 119 16.19 10.79 2.34
CA TYR A 119 16.36 9.64 1.44
C TYR A 119 15.03 9.17 0.82
N ASN A 120 13.94 9.97 0.95
CA ASN A 120 12.58 9.66 0.49
C ASN A 120 11.93 8.43 1.15
N PHE A 121 12.41 7.98 2.31
CA PHE A 121 11.69 7.01 3.13
C PHE A 121 10.61 7.70 3.95
N VAL A 122 9.47 7.06 4.09
CA VAL A 122 8.44 7.52 5.03
C VAL A 122 8.99 7.45 6.45
N GLU A 123 9.21 8.61 7.06
CA GLU A 123 9.67 8.72 8.45
C GLU A 123 8.49 8.72 9.42
N LYS A 124 7.41 9.36 9.03
CA LYS A 124 6.19 9.44 9.82
C LYS A 124 4.96 9.40 8.93
N TYR A 125 3.96 8.71 9.39
CA TYR A 125 2.64 8.64 8.77
C TYR A 125 1.57 8.91 9.81
N THR A 126 0.63 9.77 9.49
CA THR A 126 -0.51 10.08 10.37
C THR A 126 -1.80 9.86 9.57
N LEU A 127 -2.70 9.05 10.12
CA LEU A 127 -4.05 8.83 9.62
C LEU A 127 -5.05 9.47 10.58
N THR A 128 -5.88 10.36 10.07
CA THR A 128 -6.97 10.98 10.83
C THR A 128 -8.31 10.55 10.24
N ASN A 129 -9.18 9.97 11.05
CA ASN A 129 -10.56 9.68 10.66
C ASN A 129 -11.34 10.98 10.51
N GLY A 130 -11.99 11.18 9.36
CA GLY A 130 -12.71 12.41 9.05
C GLY A 130 -13.94 12.67 9.92
N GLU A 131 -14.61 11.61 10.40
CA GLU A 131 -15.82 11.65 11.21
C GLU A 131 -15.50 11.68 12.72
N THR A 132 -14.76 10.67 13.21
CA THR A 132 -14.49 10.51 14.65
C THR A 132 -13.33 11.35 15.15
N LYS A 133 -12.51 11.90 14.24
CA LYS A 133 -11.24 12.61 14.55
C LYS A 133 -10.21 11.77 15.29
N GLU A 134 -10.41 10.44 15.31
CA GLU A 134 -9.41 9.53 15.84
C GLU A 134 -8.15 9.61 14.99
N VAL A 135 -6.99 9.63 15.66
CA VAL A 135 -5.68 9.74 15.02
C VAL A 135 -4.87 8.48 15.27
N ILE A 136 -4.22 8.00 14.22
CA ILE A 136 -3.18 6.97 14.32
C ILE A 136 -1.89 7.57 13.78
N THR A 137 -0.81 7.43 14.53
CA THR A 137 0.52 7.85 14.07
C THR A 137 1.42 6.63 13.99
N VAL A 138 2.12 6.47 12.86
CA VAL A 138 3.16 5.46 12.66
C VAL A 138 4.49 6.17 12.45
N VAL A 139 5.50 5.79 13.23
CA VAL A 139 6.87 6.30 13.11
C VAL A 139 7.76 5.16 12.67
N PHE A 140 8.62 5.41 11.68
CA PHE A 140 9.56 4.46 11.12
C PHE A 140 10.99 4.82 11.52
N ASN A 141 11.72 3.86 12.06
CA ASN A 141 13.14 3.97 12.38
C ASN A 141 13.92 3.00 11.50
N TYR A 142 14.76 3.54 10.63
CA TYR A 142 15.55 2.75 9.68
C TYR A 142 16.94 2.44 10.22
N SER A 143 17.47 1.26 9.87
CA SER A 143 18.88 0.94 10.05
C SER A 143 19.76 1.84 9.15
N ALA A 144 21.05 1.95 9.50
CA ALA A 144 21.98 2.83 8.78
C ALA A 144 22.15 2.47 7.28
N ASP A 145 21.96 1.20 6.92
CA ASP A 145 21.99 0.70 5.55
C ASP A 145 20.63 0.80 4.83
N GLY A 146 19.56 1.22 5.54
CA GLY A 146 18.21 1.31 5.01
C GLY A 146 17.51 -0.03 4.73
N LEU A 147 18.15 -1.17 5.05
CA LEU A 147 17.62 -2.50 4.74
C LEU A 147 16.69 -3.05 5.83
N LYS A 148 16.55 -2.36 6.94
CA LYS A 148 15.61 -2.72 8.01
C LYS A 148 14.90 -1.49 8.53
N ALA A 149 13.64 -1.67 8.94
CA ALA A 149 12.89 -0.65 9.66
C ALA A 149 12.11 -1.25 10.83
N GLU A 150 12.00 -0.48 11.89
CA GLU A 150 11.01 -0.69 12.95
C GLU A 150 9.91 0.37 12.78
N ALA A 151 8.66 -0.07 12.64
CA ALA A 151 7.48 0.80 12.62
C ALA A 151 6.72 0.68 13.93
N LYS A 152 6.35 1.82 14.53
CA LYS A 152 5.58 1.90 15.77
C LYS A 152 4.31 2.68 15.54
N ALA A 153 3.15 2.05 15.78
CA ALA A 153 1.85 2.68 15.65
C ALA A 153 1.27 3.03 17.03
N THR A 154 0.92 4.30 17.21
CA THR A 154 0.26 4.84 18.38
C THR A 154 -1.12 5.38 18.05
N ASP A 155 -2.03 5.35 19.01
CA ASP A 155 -3.32 6.01 18.92
C ASP A 155 -3.22 7.53 19.21
N GLY A 156 -4.34 8.25 19.17
CA GLY A 156 -4.42 9.68 19.44
C GLY A 156 -4.05 10.10 20.87
N LYS A 157 -3.90 9.14 21.79
CA LYS A 157 -3.41 9.36 23.16
C LYS A 157 -1.92 9.06 23.28
N GLY A 158 -1.27 8.61 22.22
CA GLY A 158 0.12 8.20 22.20
C GLY A 158 0.33 6.78 22.75
N GLU A 159 -0.74 5.99 22.96
CA GLU A 159 -0.62 4.61 23.41
C GLU A 159 -0.16 3.70 22.26
N LEU A 160 0.98 3.04 22.45
CA LEU A 160 1.52 2.10 21.48
C LEU A 160 0.65 0.84 21.42
N PHE A 161 0.14 0.49 20.25
CA PHE A 161 -0.71 -0.69 20.08
C PHE A 161 -0.18 -1.69 19.03
N LEU A 162 0.79 -1.30 18.20
CA LEU A 162 1.41 -2.17 17.19
C LEU A 162 2.86 -1.79 16.97
N THR A 163 3.72 -2.80 16.80
CA THR A 163 5.09 -2.65 16.30
C THR A 163 5.26 -3.59 15.10
N SER A 164 5.96 -3.17 14.07
CA SER A 164 6.34 -4.01 12.94
C SER A 164 7.84 -3.92 12.69
N ASN A 165 8.50 -5.07 12.44
CA ASN A 165 9.87 -5.15 11.95
C ASN A 165 9.84 -5.52 10.49
N ILE A 166 10.51 -4.73 9.66
CA ILE A 166 10.47 -4.87 8.21
C ILE A 166 11.90 -5.05 7.69
N GLU A 167 12.10 -6.02 6.81
CA GLU A 167 13.34 -6.24 6.08
C GLU A 167 13.12 -5.93 4.60
N TYR A 168 14.09 -5.24 3.99
CA TYR A 168 14.05 -4.83 2.59
C TYR A 168 15.16 -5.51 1.78
N ASN A 169 14.91 -5.75 0.50
CA ASN A 169 15.96 -6.11 -0.44
C ASN A 169 16.76 -4.85 -0.88
N PRO A 170 17.90 -5.00 -1.60
CA PRO A 170 18.67 -3.85 -2.08
C PRO A 170 17.93 -2.92 -3.05
N ARG A 171 16.77 -3.31 -3.56
CA ARG A 171 15.86 -2.46 -4.35
C ARG A 171 14.87 -1.68 -3.49
N GLY A 172 14.92 -1.85 -2.14
CA GLY A 172 14.02 -1.20 -1.20
C GLY A 172 12.62 -1.82 -1.11
N GLN A 173 12.43 -3.01 -1.67
CA GLN A 173 11.15 -3.72 -1.57
C GLN A 173 11.16 -4.58 -0.31
N ALA A 174 10.07 -4.54 0.48
CA ALA A 174 9.93 -5.36 1.67
C ALA A 174 9.96 -6.84 1.30
N VAL A 175 10.83 -7.62 1.93
CA VAL A 175 10.93 -9.08 1.74
C VAL A 175 10.38 -9.86 2.93
N LYS A 176 10.32 -9.21 4.10
CA LYS A 176 9.75 -9.78 5.31
C LYS A 176 9.15 -8.68 6.19
N GLU A 177 8.04 -9.00 6.84
CA GLU A 177 7.44 -8.16 7.87
C GLU A 177 6.98 -9.03 9.03
N GLU A 178 7.33 -8.64 10.25
CA GLU A 178 6.88 -9.26 11.50
C GLU A 178 6.07 -8.25 12.30
N VAL A 179 4.81 -8.58 12.62
CA VAL A 179 3.90 -7.69 13.34
C VAL A 179 3.62 -8.19 14.73
N TYR A 180 3.72 -7.28 15.72
CA TYR A 180 3.49 -7.51 17.13
C TYR A 180 2.37 -6.60 17.63
N ILE A 181 1.33 -7.18 18.21
CA ILE A 181 0.26 -6.43 18.89
C ILE A 181 0.70 -6.22 20.32
N THR A 182 0.88 -4.95 20.71
CA THR A 182 1.58 -4.60 21.96
C THR A 182 0.83 -4.91 23.25
N LYS A 183 -0.51 -4.99 23.24
CA LYS A 183 -1.26 -5.40 24.45
C LYS A 183 -0.77 -6.71 25.05
N ASP A 184 -0.22 -7.60 24.22
CA ASP A 184 0.26 -8.92 24.64
C ASP A 184 1.75 -9.13 24.37
N LYS A 185 2.45 -8.19 23.71
CA LYS A 185 3.83 -8.35 23.17
C LYS A 185 4.01 -9.66 22.38
N LYS A 186 2.90 -10.20 21.85
CA LYS A 186 2.91 -11.46 21.11
C LYS A 186 3.10 -11.18 19.64
N HIS A 187 4.04 -11.89 19.05
CA HIS A 187 4.16 -11.99 17.61
C HIS A 187 2.83 -12.46 17.03
N SER A 188 2.23 -11.67 16.14
CA SER A 188 0.90 -11.92 15.63
C SER A 188 0.93 -12.59 14.28
N TYR A 189 1.77 -12.10 13.36
CA TYR A 189 1.98 -12.74 12.06
C TYR A 189 3.30 -12.29 11.42
N THR A 190 3.75 -13.12 10.47
CA THR A 190 4.87 -12.81 9.59
C THR A 190 4.40 -12.87 8.16
N THR A 191 4.75 -11.87 7.37
CA THR A 191 4.56 -11.87 5.92
C THR A 191 5.91 -11.96 5.22
N TYR A 192 6.00 -12.81 4.19
CA TYR A 192 7.14 -12.92 3.28
C TYR A 192 6.71 -12.50 1.89
N TYR A 193 7.62 -11.83 1.16
CA TYR A 193 7.38 -11.34 -0.19
C TYR A 193 8.51 -11.79 -1.12
N VAL A 194 8.17 -12.23 -2.32
CA VAL A 194 9.12 -12.59 -3.38
C VAL A 194 8.79 -11.80 -4.64
N TYR A 195 9.82 -11.24 -5.26
CA TYR A 195 9.68 -10.40 -6.46
C TYR A 195 10.47 -11.03 -7.62
N ASP A 196 9.99 -10.80 -8.84
CA ASP A 196 10.72 -11.15 -10.05
C ASP A 196 11.87 -10.16 -10.34
N GLU A 197 12.61 -10.40 -11.42
CA GLU A 197 13.72 -9.54 -11.85
C GLU A 197 13.28 -8.13 -12.25
N LYS A 198 12.01 -7.95 -12.63
CA LYS A 198 11.41 -6.65 -12.95
C LYS A 198 10.91 -5.90 -11.72
N GLY A 199 10.91 -6.56 -10.56
CA GLY A 199 10.41 -6.01 -9.30
C GLY A 199 8.91 -6.21 -9.10
N ALA A 200 8.24 -7.03 -9.90
CA ALA A 200 6.85 -7.38 -9.68
C ALA A 200 6.73 -8.46 -8.59
N LEU A 201 5.77 -8.32 -7.67
CA LEU A 201 5.49 -9.31 -6.63
C LEU A 201 4.95 -10.59 -7.28
N ILE A 202 5.60 -11.72 -7.03
CA ILE A 202 5.21 -13.04 -7.59
C ILE A 202 4.75 -14.04 -6.53
N ASP A 203 5.15 -13.86 -5.28
CA ASP A 203 4.72 -14.72 -4.17
C ASP A 203 4.60 -13.91 -2.88
N LYS A 204 3.60 -14.21 -2.07
CA LYS A 204 3.40 -13.65 -0.74
C LYS A 204 2.90 -14.76 0.18
N LYS A 205 3.45 -14.85 1.39
CA LYS A 205 3.04 -15.81 2.42
C LYS A 205 2.72 -15.10 3.71
N ASP A 206 1.49 -15.21 4.18
CA ASP A 206 1.06 -14.71 5.48
C ASP A 206 1.00 -15.87 6.46
N TYR A 207 1.83 -15.82 7.50
CA TYR A 207 1.82 -16.78 8.60
C TYR A 207 1.18 -16.15 9.83
N ASN A 208 0.01 -16.64 10.22
CA ASN A 208 -0.65 -16.25 11.47
C ASN A 208 -0.14 -17.13 12.62
N VAL A 209 0.58 -16.53 13.54
CA VAL A 209 1.23 -17.26 14.67
C VAL A 209 0.21 -17.84 15.63
N LYS A 210 -0.90 -17.13 15.89
CA LYS A 210 -1.95 -17.56 16.81
C LYS A 210 -2.75 -18.75 16.26
N GLU A 211 -3.12 -18.68 15.00
CA GLU A 211 -3.93 -19.69 14.34
C GLU A 211 -3.08 -20.84 13.75
N LYS A 212 -1.75 -20.64 13.72
CA LYS A 212 -0.78 -21.58 13.13
C LYS A 212 -1.14 -21.96 11.68
N ASN A 213 -1.77 -21.03 10.94
CA ASN A 213 -2.11 -21.23 9.55
C ASN A 213 -1.22 -20.38 8.64
N ILE A 214 -1.08 -20.82 7.40
CA ILE A 214 -0.36 -20.14 6.34
C ILE A 214 -1.36 -19.86 5.23
N ARG A 215 -1.36 -18.63 4.71
CA ARG A 215 -2.07 -18.27 3.49
C ARG A 215 -1.04 -17.91 2.42
N ASN A 216 -1.10 -18.61 1.31
CA ASN A 216 -0.18 -18.39 0.19
C ASN A 216 -0.88 -17.60 -0.90
N TYR A 217 -0.18 -16.61 -1.45
CA TYR A 217 -0.62 -15.83 -2.60
C TYR A 217 0.41 -15.96 -3.69
N THR A 218 -0.03 -16.35 -4.88
CA THR A 218 0.82 -16.36 -6.08
C THR A 218 0.28 -15.36 -7.07
N PHE A 219 1.18 -14.59 -7.69
CA PHE A 219 0.83 -13.54 -8.64
C PHE A 219 1.41 -13.88 -10.00
N THR A 220 0.61 -13.75 -11.05
CA THR A 220 1.09 -13.83 -12.44
C THR A 220 0.77 -12.54 -13.16
N HIS A 221 1.68 -12.08 -14.02
CA HIS A 221 1.57 -10.80 -14.70
C HIS A 221 1.67 -10.97 -16.21
N THR A 222 0.87 -10.21 -16.96
CA THR A 222 1.06 -10.02 -18.38
C THR A 222 1.30 -8.54 -18.68
N TYR A 223 2.05 -8.26 -19.74
CA TYR A 223 2.44 -6.91 -20.12
C TYR A 223 2.02 -6.63 -21.56
N ASP A 224 1.78 -5.37 -21.90
CA ASP A 224 1.60 -4.93 -23.27
C ASP A 224 2.95 -4.78 -24.01
N ASN A 225 2.90 -4.44 -25.31
CA ASN A 225 4.11 -4.24 -26.12
C ASN A 225 4.96 -3.05 -25.69
N ALA A 226 4.41 -2.11 -24.90
CA ALA A 226 5.12 -0.97 -24.34
C ALA A 226 5.74 -1.28 -22.95
N GLY A 227 5.50 -2.49 -22.43
CA GLY A 227 6.00 -2.92 -21.12
C GLY A 227 5.10 -2.54 -19.94
N ASN A 228 3.91 -2.01 -20.17
CA ASN A 228 2.97 -1.75 -19.09
C ASN A 228 2.30 -3.03 -18.62
N LYS A 229 2.11 -3.18 -17.31
CA LYS A 229 1.34 -4.29 -16.73
C LYS A 229 -0.12 -4.20 -17.21
N LYS A 230 -0.57 -5.24 -17.92
CA LYS A 230 -1.91 -5.32 -18.51
C LYS A 230 -2.88 -6.13 -17.68
N GLU A 231 -2.41 -7.23 -17.12
CA GLU A 231 -3.22 -8.10 -16.27
C GLU A 231 -2.35 -8.69 -15.14
N GLU A 232 -2.97 -8.83 -13.98
CA GLU A 232 -2.43 -9.54 -12.84
C GLU A 232 -3.48 -10.53 -12.36
N ARG A 233 -3.08 -11.78 -12.15
CA ARG A 233 -3.94 -12.80 -11.54
C ARG A 233 -3.38 -13.16 -10.18
N ILE A 234 -4.25 -13.21 -9.20
CA ILE A 234 -3.93 -13.54 -7.81
C ILE A 234 -4.58 -14.86 -7.46
N TYR A 235 -3.75 -15.82 -7.10
CA TYR A 235 -4.16 -17.13 -6.61
C TYR A 235 -3.98 -17.13 -5.10
N ILE A 236 -5.01 -17.58 -4.37
CA ILE A 236 -4.97 -17.77 -2.92
C ILE A 236 -5.05 -19.26 -2.66
N ASP A 237 -4.02 -19.80 -1.98
CA ASP A 237 -3.89 -21.23 -1.69
C ASP A 237 -4.10 -22.12 -2.95
N GLY A 238 -3.56 -21.65 -4.09
CA GLY A 238 -3.63 -22.32 -5.38
C GLY A 238 -4.90 -22.08 -6.20
N SER A 239 -5.92 -21.42 -5.64
CA SER A 239 -7.17 -21.10 -6.34
C SER A 239 -7.15 -19.69 -6.89
N LEU A 240 -7.51 -19.50 -8.16
CA LEU A 240 -7.66 -18.18 -8.78
C LEU A 240 -8.78 -17.41 -8.06
N SER A 241 -8.44 -16.27 -7.46
CA SER A 241 -9.35 -15.50 -6.62
C SER A 241 -9.63 -14.09 -7.18
N ILE A 242 -8.63 -13.43 -7.76
CA ILE A 242 -8.77 -12.07 -8.27
C ILE A 242 -8.08 -11.95 -9.63
N ILE A 243 -8.72 -11.24 -10.55
CA ILE A 243 -8.12 -10.79 -11.81
C ILE A 243 -8.14 -9.26 -11.82
N ASN A 244 -6.97 -8.64 -11.85
CA ASN A 244 -6.79 -7.21 -12.02
C ASN A 244 -6.42 -6.91 -13.47
N LYS A 245 -7.17 -6.05 -14.13
CA LYS A 245 -6.89 -5.58 -15.50
C LYS A 245 -6.57 -4.10 -15.47
N THR A 246 -5.58 -3.70 -16.28
CA THR A 246 -5.15 -2.32 -16.44
C THR A 246 -5.53 -1.84 -17.84
N GLU A 247 -6.31 -0.78 -17.92
CA GLU A 247 -6.67 -0.10 -19.16
C GLU A 247 -6.05 1.30 -19.16
N ILE A 248 -5.15 1.55 -20.10
CA ILE A 248 -4.49 2.85 -20.26
C ILE A 248 -5.42 3.78 -21.02
N ARG A 249 -5.72 4.94 -20.44
CA ARG A 249 -6.47 6.00 -21.10
C ARG A 249 -5.50 6.88 -21.91
N LYS A 250 -5.84 7.06 -23.18
CA LYS A 250 -5.11 7.95 -24.08
C LYS A 250 -5.58 9.39 -23.92
#